data_5103aad29164851355510459960de243
#
_entry.id   5103aad29164851355510459960de243
#
_cell.length_a   1.000
_cell.length_b   1.000
_cell.length_c   1.000
_cell.angle_alpha   90.00
_cell.angle_beta   90.00
_cell.angle_gamma   90.00
#
_symmetry.space_group_name_H-M   'P 1'
#
loop_
_entity.id
_entity.type
_entity.pdbx_description
1 polymer ?
#
loop_
_entity_poly.entity_id
_entity_poly.type
_entity_poly.pdbx_seq_one_letter_code
_entity_poly.pdbx_strand_id
1 'polypeptide(L)'
;APGQNAWSTPRREADAPEFLCGLKNGKTCGAPLTAIIRNTNTRSGDYENLKDIPRPGHADYTAQVKFGGAQDVSGGGHFSGRLTAPLCIAGGVCMQLLEREGISIRARILSIGHATDSAPFDAPVAEKPFPAVSDDAAAAMQAEIAQAKADGDSVGGVVECVVEGLPAGIG
;
A
#
# COMPACT_ATOMS: atom_id res chain seq x y z
N ALA A 1 1.56 -8.76 1.33
CA ALA A 1 2.31 -9.17 0.13
C ALA A 1 1.35 -9.32 -1.05
N PRO A 2 1.73 -8.93 -2.29
CA PRO A 2 0.89 -9.04 -3.48
C PRO A 2 0.65 -10.51 -3.87
N GLY A 3 -0.43 -10.75 -4.64
CA GLY A 3 -0.72 -12.10 -5.19
C GLY A 3 -1.32 -13.10 -4.20
N GLN A 4 -1.84 -12.65 -3.07
CA GLN A 4 -2.43 -13.54 -2.06
C GLN A 4 -3.92 -13.82 -2.30
N ASN A 5 -4.60 -13.03 -3.10
CA ASN A 5 -6.02 -13.19 -3.39
C ASN A 5 -6.38 -12.73 -4.83
N ALA A 6 -7.63 -12.98 -5.24
CA ALA A 6 -8.11 -12.67 -6.59
C ALA A 6 -8.25 -11.17 -6.88
N TRP A 7 -8.27 -10.33 -5.86
CA TRP A 7 -8.45 -8.86 -5.95
C TRP A 7 -7.13 -8.10 -5.90
N SER A 8 -6.03 -8.78 -5.57
CA SER A 8 -4.68 -8.19 -5.61
C SER A 8 -4.02 -8.42 -6.97
N THR A 9 -2.91 -7.69 -7.20
CA THR A 9 -2.09 -7.91 -8.39
C THR A 9 -1.66 -9.38 -8.50
N PRO A 10 -1.55 -9.96 -9.73
CA PRO A 10 -1.09 -11.33 -9.93
C PRO A 10 0.41 -11.53 -9.61
N ARG A 11 1.14 -10.48 -9.32
CA ARG A 11 2.55 -10.57 -8.92
C ARG A 11 2.68 -11.33 -7.61
N ARG A 12 3.72 -12.16 -7.52
CA ARG A 12 4.06 -12.90 -6.30
C ARG A 12 5.43 -12.44 -5.85
N GLU A 13 5.47 -11.58 -4.85
CA GLU A 13 6.70 -11.04 -4.24
C GLU A 13 6.58 -11.23 -2.73
N ALA A 14 7.68 -11.57 -2.07
CA ALA A 14 7.68 -11.78 -0.63
C ALA A 14 7.50 -10.47 0.14
N ASP A 15 7.92 -9.34 -0.45
CA ASP A 15 7.92 -7.99 0.18
C ASP A 15 8.51 -8.00 1.61
N ALA A 16 9.44 -8.93 1.86
CA ALA A 16 10.07 -9.04 3.16
C ALA A 16 11.17 -7.97 3.29
N PRO A 17 11.14 -7.13 4.34
CA PRO A 17 12.18 -6.15 4.59
C PRO A 17 13.46 -6.81 5.08
N GLU A 18 14.60 -6.41 4.51
CA GLU A 18 15.95 -6.74 4.96
C GLU A 18 16.50 -5.51 5.69
N PHE A 19 16.73 -5.62 6.99
CA PHE A 19 17.31 -4.54 7.78
C PHE A 19 18.83 -4.57 7.68
N LEU A 20 19.41 -3.51 7.10
CA LEU A 20 20.86 -3.40 6.87
C LEU A 20 21.60 -2.80 8.07
N CYS A 21 20.94 -1.89 8.81
CA CYS A 21 21.50 -1.32 10.02
C CYS A 21 20.39 -0.84 10.97
N GLY A 22 20.78 -0.46 12.20
CA GLY A 22 19.87 0.07 13.22
C GLY A 22 19.26 -0.98 14.13
N LEU A 23 19.49 -2.27 13.88
CA LEU A 23 19.03 -3.37 14.74
C LEU A 23 20.21 -4.14 15.34
N LYS A 24 20.07 -4.53 16.59
CA LYS A 24 20.92 -5.50 17.29
C LYS A 24 20.05 -6.50 18.05
N ASN A 25 20.19 -7.79 17.73
CA ASN A 25 19.40 -8.87 18.34
C ASN A 25 17.89 -8.61 18.25
N GLY A 26 17.40 -8.15 17.08
CA GLY A 26 15.97 -7.87 16.84
C GLY A 26 15.41 -6.61 17.51
N LYS A 27 16.27 -5.78 18.13
CA LYS A 27 15.87 -4.53 18.78
C LYS A 27 16.57 -3.34 18.14
N THR A 28 15.90 -2.19 18.12
CA THR A 28 16.51 -0.92 17.71
C THR A 28 17.62 -0.55 18.68
N CYS A 29 18.76 -0.08 18.16
CA CYS A 29 19.97 0.19 18.94
C CYS A 29 20.36 1.67 18.99
N GLY A 30 19.48 2.60 18.56
CA GLY A 30 19.75 4.03 18.52
C GLY A 30 20.52 4.51 17.29
N ALA A 31 21.07 3.59 16.48
CA ALA A 31 21.63 3.94 15.17
C ALA A 31 20.51 4.18 14.14
N PRO A 32 20.76 4.90 13.02
CA PRO A 32 19.79 5.03 11.95
C PRO A 32 19.30 3.67 11.46
N LEU A 33 17.97 3.53 11.34
CA LEU A 33 17.34 2.30 10.86
C LEU A 33 17.28 2.34 9.33
N THR A 34 17.89 1.35 8.68
CA THR A 34 17.88 1.21 7.23
C THR A 34 17.34 -0.15 6.85
N ALA A 35 16.36 -0.16 5.96
CA ALA A 35 15.78 -1.38 5.43
C ALA A 35 15.60 -1.30 3.91
N ILE A 36 15.68 -2.45 3.24
CA ILE A 36 15.41 -2.59 1.82
C ILE A 36 14.42 -3.72 1.58
N ILE A 37 13.63 -3.60 0.51
CA ILE A 37 12.88 -4.69 -0.08
C ILE A 37 13.47 -4.94 -1.47
N ARG A 38 13.98 -6.16 -1.69
CA ARG A 38 14.55 -6.51 -2.99
C ARG A 38 13.45 -6.77 -3.99
N ASN A 39 13.48 -6.06 -5.11
CA ASN A 39 12.59 -6.32 -6.23
C ASN A 39 13.12 -7.53 -7.01
N THR A 40 12.43 -8.66 -6.93
CA THR A 40 12.81 -9.92 -7.57
C THR A 40 12.05 -10.18 -8.87
N ASN A 41 11.03 -9.38 -9.19
CA ASN A 41 10.18 -9.53 -10.37
C ASN A 41 10.26 -8.31 -11.29
N THR A 42 11.47 -7.99 -11.73
CA THR A 42 11.73 -6.90 -12.67
C THR A 42 11.56 -7.39 -14.12
N ARG A 43 10.79 -6.65 -14.92
CA ARG A 43 10.65 -6.82 -16.37
C ARG A 43 11.02 -5.49 -17.03
N SER A 44 12.30 -5.20 -17.10
CA SER A 44 12.82 -3.92 -17.62
C SER A 44 12.43 -3.67 -19.07
N GLY A 45 12.30 -4.71 -19.91
CA GLY A 45 11.88 -4.58 -21.29
C GLY A 45 10.46 -4.01 -21.49
N ASP A 46 9.57 -4.16 -20.51
CA ASP A 46 8.19 -3.64 -20.57
C ASP A 46 8.16 -2.09 -20.49
N TYR A 47 9.28 -1.45 -20.17
CA TYR A 47 9.37 0.00 -19.92
C TYR A 47 10.19 0.77 -20.96
N GLU A 48 10.82 0.09 -21.93
CA GLU A 48 11.68 0.75 -22.93
C GLU A 48 10.93 1.81 -23.74
N ASN A 49 9.68 1.55 -24.10
CA ASN A 49 8.85 2.48 -24.89
C ASN A 49 8.37 3.69 -24.06
N LEU A 50 8.41 3.62 -22.72
CA LEU A 50 7.89 4.71 -21.86
C LEU A 50 8.79 5.93 -21.85
N LYS A 51 10.00 5.82 -22.33
CA LYS A 51 10.90 6.96 -22.51
C LYS A 51 10.35 7.96 -23.54
N ASP A 52 9.73 7.46 -24.58
CA ASP A 52 9.26 8.26 -25.70
C ASP A 52 7.72 8.39 -25.73
N ILE A 53 7.00 7.45 -25.11
CA ILE A 53 5.53 7.40 -25.11
C ILE A 53 5.04 7.36 -23.64
N PRO A 54 4.74 8.54 -23.05
CA PRO A 54 4.26 8.60 -21.67
C PRO A 54 2.88 7.96 -21.53
N ARG A 55 2.67 7.24 -20.42
CA ARG A 55 1.40 6.58 -20.12
C ARG A 55 0.33 7.61 -19.75
N PRO A 56 -0.89 7.51 -20.28
CA PRO A 56 -2.03 8.30 -19.81
C PRO A 56 -2.31 8.01 -18.32
N GLY A 57 -2.66 9.06 -17.56
CA GLY A 57 -2.97 8.94 -16.14
C GLY A 57 -1.78 8.65 -15.22
N HIS A 58 -0.55 8.69 -15.73
CA HIS A 58 0.70 8.53 -14.98
C HIS A 58 1.53 9.81 -15.01
N ALA A 59 2.54 9.91 -14.14
CA ALA A 59 3.43 11.07 -14.07
C ALA A 59 4.55 11.09 -15.11
N ASP A 60 4.57 10.20 -16.08
CA ASP A 60 5.67 10.06 -17.05
C ASP A 60 5.94 11.36 -17.82
N TYR A 61 4.88 11.99 -18.37
CA TYR A 61 5.01 13.23 -19.11
C TYR A 61 5.50 14.40 -18.25
N THR A 62 4.87 14.57 -17.08
CA THR A 62 5.25 15.67 -16.17
C THR A 62 6.66 15.48 -15.61
N ALA A 63 7.07 14.24 -15.39
CA ALA A 63 8.44 13.90 -15.00
C ALA A 63 9.44 14.21 -16.14
N GLN A 64 9.11 13.86 -17.38
CA GLN A 64 9.92 14.18 -18.54
C GLN A 64 10.17 15.69 -18.65
N VAL A 65 9.11 16.48 -18.51
CA VAL A 65 9.21 17.95 -18.55
C VAL A 65 10.02 18.49 -17.37
N LYS A 66 9.70 18.02 -16.15
CA LYS A 66 10.33 18.52 -14.92
C LYS A 66 11.82 18.20 -14.83
N PHE A 67 12.21 17.00 -15.22
CA PHE A 67 13.58 16.50 -15.07
C PHE A 67 14.40 16.49 -16.38
N GLY A 68 13.84 17.04 -17.47
CA GLY A 68 14.54 17.14 -18.75
C GLY A 68 14.98 15.77 -19.31
N GLY A 69 14.21 14.71 -19.06
CA GLY A 69 14.51 13.35 -19.50
C GLY A 69 15.45 12.55 -18.58
N ALA A 70 15.87 13.10 -17.44
CA ALA A 70 16.75 12.43 -16.49
C ALA A 70 16.04 11.53 -15.48
N GLN A 71 14.70 11.42 -15.56
CA GLN A 71 13.95 10.53 -14.68
C GLN A 71 14.23 9.06 -14.99
N ASP A 72 14.20 8.22 -13.96
CA ASP A 72 14.19 6.77 -14.14
C ASP A 72 12.78 6.31 -14.57
N VAL A 73 12.68 5.79 -15.80
CA VAL A 73 11.41 5.27 -16.35
C VAL A 73 11.17 3.82 -15.96
N SER A 74 12.17 3.13 -15.40
CA SER A 74 12.10 1.72 -15.05
C SER A 74 11.08 1.50 -13.93
N GLY A 75 10.02 0.76 -14.20
CA GLY A 75 8.98 0.46 -13.21
C GLY A 75 8.19 1.66 -12.69
N GLY A 76 8.29 2.83 -13.34
CA GLY A 76 7.67 4.07 -12.90
C GLY A 76 8.55 4.90 -11.94
N GLY A 77 9.75 4.45 -11.63
CA GLY A 77 10.70 5.16 -10.77
C GLY A 77 10.08 5.58 -9.43
N HIS A 78 10.36 6.79 -9.00
CA HIS A 78 9.80 7.35 -7.75
C HIS A 78 8.33 7.78 -7.83
N PHE A 79 7.66 7.59 -8.96
CA PHE A 79 6.21 7.76 -9.13
C PHE A 79 5.45 6.44 -9.02
N SER A 80 6.15 5.34 -8.76
CA SER A 80 5.54 4.02 -8.60
C SER A 80 4.77 3.91 -7.30
N GLY A 81 3.60 3.27 -7.32
CA GLY A 81 2.85 2.88 -6.12
C GLY A 81 3.65 1.96 -5.17
N ARG A 82 4.74 1.35 -5.63
CA ARG A 82 5.66 0.56 -4.81
C ARG A 82 6.36 1.36 -3.70
N LEU A 83 6.40 2.68 -3.82
CA LEU A 83 6.94 3.55 -2.75
C LEU A 83 6.11 3.49 -1.46
N THR A 84 4.90 2.94 -1.51
CA THR A 84 4.12 2.64 -0.30
C THR A 84 4.74 1.52 0.54
N ALA A 85 5.52 0.62 -0.04
CA ALA A 85 6.18 -0.46 0.71
C ALA A 85 7.19 0.05 1.76
N PRO A 86 8.10 1.01 1.47
CA PRO A 86 8.92 1.65 2.50
C PRO A 86 8.11 2.35 3.59
N LEU A 87 6.98 2.98 3.25
CA LEU A 87 6.07 3.56 4.24
C LEU A 87 5.48 2.49 5.17
N CYS A 88 5.14 1.31 4.65
CA CYS A 88 4.69 0.19 5.47
C CYS A 88 5.79 -0.32 6.43
N ILE A 89 7.06 -0.31 6.02
CA ILE A 89 8.18 -0.67 6.92
C ILE A 89 8.26 0.35 8.07
N ALA A 90 8.27 1.64 7.75
CA ALA A 90 8.30 2.69 8.77
C ALA A 90 7.07 2.62 9.68
N GLY A 91 5.87 2.45 9.09
CA GLY A 91 4.62 2.27 9.82
C GLY A 91 4.66 1.09 10.78
N GLY A 92 5.15 -0.07 10.35
CA GLY A 92 5.26 -1.26 11.20
C GLY A 92 6.20 -1.08 12.39
N VAL A 93 7.27 -0.29 12.25
CA VAL A 93 8.14 0.10 13.38
C VAL A 93 7.42 1.08 14.30
N CYS A 94 6.80 2.12 13.74
CA CYS A 94 6.09 3.16 14.51
C CYS A 94 4.90 2.58 15.28
N MET A 95 4.13 1.68 14.70
CA MET A 95 2.99 1.03 15.36
C MET A 95 3.40 0.33 16.65
N GLN A 96 4.55 -0.37 16.67
CA GLN A 96 5.06 -1.03 17.87
C GLN A 96 5.44 -0.05 18.98
N LEU A 97 5.89 1.16 18.63
CA LEU A 97 6.17 2.23 19.59
C LEU A 97 4.88 2.83 20.14
N LEU A 98 3.94 3.15 19.25
CA LEU A 98 2.65 3.75 19.61
C LEU A 98 1.82 2.82 20.50
N GLU A 99 1.82 1.53 20.22
CA GLU A 99 1.13 0.53 21.02
C GLU A 99 1.63 0.51 22.49
N ARG A 100 2.94 0.71 22.72
CA ARG A 100 3.51 0.84 24.07
C ARG A 100 3.04 2.09 24.81
N GLU A 101 2.70 3.13 24.08
CA GLU A 101 2.13 4.37 24.61
C GLU A 101 0.60 4.32 24.72
N GLY A 102 -0.02 3.15 24.48
CA GLY A 102 -1.47 2.96 24.53
C GLY A 102 -2.23 3.55 23.34
N ILE A 103 -1.53 3.87 22.25
CA ILE A 103 -2.13 4.39 21.03
C ILE A 103 -2.35 3.24 20.05
N SER A 104 -3.59 3.07 19.59
CA SER A 104 -3.94 2.06 18.59
C SER A 104 -4.33 2.71 17.26
N ILE A 105 -3.95 2.04 16.16
CA ILE A 105 -4.29 2.45 14.80
C ILE A 105 -4.93 1.27 14.09
N ARG A 106 -6.13 1.49 13.55
CA ARG A 106 -6.88 0.49 12.79
C ARG A 106 -7.31 1.08 11.46
N ALA A 107 -7.35 0.25 10.42
CA ALA A 107 -7.87 0.65 9.12
C ALA A 107 -8.80 -0.43 8.55
N ARG A 108 -9.81 0.00 7.79
CA ARG A 108 -10.72 -0.87 7.04
C ARG A 108 -11.02 -0.30 5.66
N ILE A 109 -11.50 -1.14 4.78
CA ILE A 109 -12.19 -0.69 3.58
C ILE A 109 -13.61 -0.33 4.00
N LEU A 110 -13.97 0.95 3.88
CA LEU A 110 -15.31 1.44 4.19
C LEU A 110 -16.28 1.25 3.02
N SER A 111 -15.82 1.51 1.78
CA SER A 111 -16.66 1.30 0.60
C SER A 111 -15.83 0.99 -0.64
N ILE A 112 -16.44 0.29 -1.60
CA ILE A 112 -15.94 0.13 -2.98
C ILE A 112 -17.14 0.26 -3.90
N GLY A 113 -17.04 1.14 -4.92
CA GLY A 113 -18.15 1.44 -5.80
C GLY A 113 -19.37 1.91 -5.02
N HIS A 114 -20.47 1.21 -5.18
CA HIS A 114 -21.73 1.48 -4.48
C HIS A 114 -21.90 0.70 -3.17
N ALA A 115 -21.05 -0.30 -2.93
CA ALA A 115 -21.09 -1.12 -1.72
C ALA A 115 -20.41 -0.43 -0.55
N THR A 116 -21.09 -0.33 0.60
CA THR A 116 -20.58 0.33 1.81
C THR A 116 -20.75 -0.60 3.01
N ASP A 117 -19.75 -0.64 3.88
CA ASP A 117 -19.79 -1.33 5.16
C ASP A 117 -20.22 -0.38 6.28
N SER A 118 -21.47 -0.52 6.72
CA SER A 118 -22.06 0.30 7.78
C SER A 118 -21.85 -0.29 9.18
N ALA A 119 -21.19 -1.43 9.31
CA ALA A 119 -20.96 -2.06 10.61
C ALA A 119 -20.07 -1.18 11.50
N PRO A 120 -20.28 -1.16 12.84
CA PRO A 120 -19.40 -0.45 13.76
C PRO A 120 -17.95 -0.94 13.64
N PHE A 121 -17.00 0.00 13.60
CA PHE A 121 -15.57 -0.33 13.48
C PHE A 121 -14.92 -0.31 14.87
N ASP A 122 -15.22 -1.31 15.68
CA ASP A 122 -14.75 -1.48 17.05
C ASP A 122 -13.69 -2.60 17.23
N ALA A 123 -13.41 -3.36 16.16
CA ALA A 123 -12.45 -4.45 16.16
C ALA A 123 -11.50 -4.39 14.94
N PRO A 124 -10.24 -4.87 15.07
CA PRO A 124 -9.31 -4.92 13.95
C PRO A 124 -9.77 -5.92 12.89
N VAL A 125 -9.61 -5.57 11.63
CA VAL A 125 -9.94 -6.40 10.46
C VAL A 125 -8.72 -6.78 9.61
N ALA A 126 -7.53 -6.42 10.08
CA ALA A 126 -6.29 -6.60 9.31
C ALA A 126 -5.97 -8.07 8.96
N GLU A 127 -6.43 -9.01 9.79
CA GLU A 127 -6.22 -10.45 9.57
C GLU A 127 -7.29 -11.09 8.68
N LYS A 128 -8.38 -10.36 8.36
CA LYS A 128 -9.40 -10.87 7.44
C LYS A 128 -8.85 -10.95 6.01
N PRO A 129 -9.25 -11.94 5.23
CA PRO A 129 -8.88 -12.03 3.81
C PRO A 129 -9.27 -10.79 3.00
N PHE A 130 -10.36 -10.13 3.39
CA PHE A 130 -10.80 -8.84 2.88
C PHE A 130 -11.09 -7.93 4.07
N PRO A 131 -10.41 -6.77 4.20
CA PRO A 131 -10.42 -5.97 5.42
C PRO A 131 -11.66 -5.06 5.52
N ALA A 132 -12.86 -5.65 5.54
CA ALA A 132 -14.13 -5.04 5.89
C ALA A 132 -14.66 -5.70 7.18
N VAL A 133 -15.49 -4.99 7.95
CA VAL A 133 -16.04 -5.50 9.21
C VAL A 133 -17.11 -6.56 8.93
N SER A 134 -18.10 -6.24 8.09
CA SER A 134 -19.17 -7.14 7.68
C SER A 134 -18.71 -8.03 6.52
N ASP A 135 -18.98 -9.34 6.63
CA ASP A 135 -18.67 -10.29 5.54
C ASP A 135 -19.64 -10.11 4.36
N ASP A 136 -20.87 -9.67 4.61
CA ASP A 136 -21.82 -9.36 3.54
C ASP A 136 -21.37 -8.12 2.75
N ALA A 137 -20.92 -7.07 3.45
CA ALA A 137 -20.35 -5.89 2.80
C ALA A 137 -19.08 -6.25 2.01
N ALA A 138 -18.21 -7.10 2.57
CA ALA A 138 -17.03 -7.60 1.88
C ALA A 138 -17.39 -8.32 0.57
N ALA A 139 -18.41 -9.18 0.60
CA ALA A 139 -18.90 -9.88 -0.60
C ALA A 139 -19.47 -8.90 -1.65
N ALA A 140 -20.24 -7.91 -1.23
CA ALA A 140 -20.77 -6.88 -2.12
C ALA A 140 -19.66 -6.04 -2.76
N MET A 141 -18.65 -5.62 -1.99
CA MET A 141 -17.48 -4.89 -2.50
C MET A 141 -16.66 -5.71 -3.49
N GLN A 142 -16.50 -7.01 -3.24
CA GLN A 142 -15.82 -7.92 -4.14
C GLN A 142 -16.58 -8.09 -5.47
N ALA A 143 -17.92 -8.05 -5.43
CA ALA A 143 -18.74 -8.07 -6.64
C ALA A 143 -18.55 -6.79 -7.48
N GLU A 144 -18.46 -5.60 -6.87
CA GLU A 144 -18.14 -4.34 -7.56
C GLU A 144 -16.78 -4.44 -8.28
N ILE A 145 -15.75 -4.97 -7.59
CA ILE A 145 -14.41 -5.18 -8.20
C ILE A 145 -14.51 -6.15 -9.40
N ALA A 146 -15.23 -7.25 -9.23
CA ALA A 146 -15.38 -8.26 -10.28
C ALA A 146 -16.10 -7.71 -11.51
N GLN A 147 -17.12 -6.88 -11.29
CA GLN A 147 -17.87 -6.22 -12.37
C GLN A 147 -16.98 -5.24 -13.13
N ALA A 148 -16.28 -4.33 -12.43
CA ALA A 148 -15.37 -3.38 -13.06
C ALA A 148 -14.28 -4.09 -13.87
N LYS A 149 -13.74 -5.18 -13.33
CA LYS A 149 -12.76 -6.01 -14.05
C LYS A 149 -13.33 -6.67 -15.32
N ALA A 150 -14.58 -7.13 -15.27
CA ALA A 150 -15.25 -7.72 -16.43
C ALA A 150 -15.50 -6.69 -17.53
N ASP A 151 -15.77 -5.45 -17.13
CA ASP A 151 -16.00 -4.33 -18.04
C ASP A 151 -14.69 -3.70 -18.56
N GLY A 152 -13.52 -4.19 -18.11
CA GLY A 152 -12.21 -3.65 -18.46
C GLY A 152 -11.96 -2.26 -17.86
N ASP A 153 -12.63 -1.94 -16.76
CA ASP A 153 -12.59 -0.66 -16.06
C ASP A 153 -12.02 -0.80 -14.65
N SER A 154 -11.97 0.28 -13.91
CA SER A 154 -11.54 0.35 -12.51
C SER A 154 -12.66 0.93 -11.63
N VAL A 155 -12.65 0.57 -10.36
CA VAL A 155 -13.59 1.06 -9.37
C VAL A 155 -12.83 1.70 -8.21
N GLY A 156 -13.31 2.83 -7.72
CA GLY A 156 -12.78 3.53 -6.56
C GLY A 156 -13.37 3.02 -5.25
N GLY A 157 -12.78 3.47 -4.14
CA GLY A 157 -13.24 3.12 -2.81
C GLY A 157 -12.76 4.10 -1.76
N VAL A 158 -13.23 3.90 -0.53
CA VAL A 158 -12.85 4.68 0.66
C VAL A 158 -12.23 3.76 1.69
N VAL A 159 -11.08 4.14 2.20
CA VAL A 159 -10.44 3.51 3.36
C VAL A 159 -10.68 4.41 4.57
N GLU A 160 -11.16 3.82 5.65
CA GLU A 160 -11.30 4.46 6.95
C GLU A 160 -10.15 4.05 7.85
N CYS A 161 -9.51 5.04 8.50
CA CYS A 161 -8.47 4.82 9.50
C CYS A 161 -8.88 5.49 10.81
N VAL A 162 -8.81 4.75 11.89
CA VAL A 162 -9.13 5.22 13.24
C VAL A 162 -7.90 5.13 14.13
N VAL A 163 -7.62 6.23 14.82
CA VAL A 163 -6.56 6.31 15.83
C VAL A 163 -7.19 6.59 17.18
N GLU A 164 -6.87 5.76 18.18
CA GLU A 164 -7.36 5.90 19.56
C GLU A 164 -6.21 6.05 20.53
N GLY A 165 -6.46 6.72 21.65
CA GLY A 165 -5.46 6.93 22.70
C GLY A 165 -4.46 8.06 22.41
N LEU A 166 -4.61 8.79 21.29
CA LEU A 166 -3.72 9.90 20.95
C LEU A 166 -4.00 11.10 21.87
N PRO A 167 -3.02 11.62 22.59
CA PRO A 167 -3.18 12.83 23.39
C PRO A 167 -3.53 14.05 22.53
N ALA A 168 -4.36 14.95 23.07
CA ALA A 168 -4.68 16.22 22.41
C ALA A 168 -3.41 17.05 22.19
N GLY A 169 -3.28 17.66 21.03
CA GLY A 169 -2.15 18.51 20.67
C GLY A 169 -0.99 17.77 19.97
N ILE A 170 -1.16 16.47 19.68
CA ILE A 170 -0.24 15.73 18.82
C ILE A 170 -0.91 15.57 17.44
N GLY A 171 -0.20 15.99 16.39
CA GLY A 171 -0.67 15.94 15.01
C GLY A 171 -0.31 17.15 14.20
#